data_daf79e04a6c95d33cc2e91b7d3a95072
#
_entry.id   daf79e04a6c95d33cc2e91b7d3a95072
#
_cell.length_a   1.000
_cell.length_b   1.000
_cell.length_c   1.000
_cell.angle_alpha   90.00
_cell.angle_beta   90.00
_cell.angle_gamma   90.00
#
_symmetry.space_group_name_H-M   'P 1'
#
loop_
_entity.id
_entity.type
_entity.pdbx_description
1 polymer ?
#
loop_
_entity_poly.entity_id
_entity_poly.type
_entity_poly.pdbx_seq_one_letter_code
_entity_poly.pdbx_strand_id
1 'polypeptide(L)'
;FAGSAWSYRLEPDAAATLPYISEFMALNAHTLADEDGSYEDWIEIYNPSDVAVKLDGWYLTDNAGDLTKWRFPSTNLAGGGFLVVFASGKDRRVPGARLHTSFHLFSGGEYLALVKPDGVTVVSQFSPTFPPQVADVAYGFAQSGSPPAYVSGASGVYFTTPTPGAVNLGGTAAPGPIIDSVQHAPNVPLDHEDLLVTARVRPSFHGLGSVTLHYRIMFGDELSAPMFDDGAHGDGAAGDGWYGASIPANLSTNGQMIRYFVSATDLNSNASRWPLFTNPTNTEEYLGTIVNPTNLTSKLPIFHLFVAPGQLAGIDTETGGRVAFFYDGEFYDNVYMEVRGNTSARFAKKAHRLEFNHGHELRHAGPGGRTRKS
;
A
#
# COMPACT_ATOMS: atom_id res chain seq x y z
N PHE A 1 60.14 10.33 -21.67
CA PHE A 1 58.70 10.06 -21.35
C PHE A 1 58.29 11.08 -20.30
N ALA A 2 57.52 12.11 -20.68
CA ALA A 2 56.86 13.00 -19.72
C ALA A 2 55.74 12.21 -19.05
N GLY A 3 55.88 12.02 -17.76
CA GLY A 3 54.86 11.30 -16.96
C GLY A 3 53.56 12.10 -16.90
N SER A 4 52.49 11.53 -17.40
CA SER A 4 51.15 12.05 -17.18
C SER A 4 50.82 11.89 -15.67
N ALA A 5 50.72 13.00 -14.96
CA ALA A 5 50.23 13.00 -13.61
C ALA A 5 48.70 12.86 -13.70
N TRP A 6 48.16 11.78 -13.15
CA TRP A 6 46.72 11.60 -12.92
C TRP A 6 46.40 12.17 -11.54
N SER A 7 45.59 13.22 -11.47
CA SER A 7 45.05 13.71 -10.23
C SER A 7 43.67 13.08 -10.01
N TYR A 8 43.52 12.29 -8.95
CA TYR A 8 42.24 11.88 -8.45
C TYR A 8 41.77 12.92 -7.45
N ARG A 9 40.62 13.53 -7.71
CA ARG A 9 39.91 14.29 -6.71
C ARG A 9 39.07 13.29 -5.94
N LEU A 10 39.48 12.92 -4.75
CA LEU A 10 38.61 12.31 -3.78
C LEU A 10 37.64 13.43 -3.35
N GLU A 11 36.40 13.34 -3.78
CA GLU A 11 35.33 14.15 -3.20
C GLU A 11 34.99 13.52 -1.84
N PRO A 12 35.40 14.13 -0.70
CA PRO A 12 35.19 13.54 0.60
C PRO A 12 33.70 13.50 1.02
N ASP A 13 32.84 14.17 0.29
CA ASP A 13 31.39 14.23 0.54
C ASP A 13 30.52 13.41 -0.44
N ALA A 14 31.13 12.72 -1.39
CA ALA A 14 30.43 11.63 -2.05
C ALA A 14 30.36 10.47 -1.04
N ALA A 15 29.47 10.56 -0.06
CA ALA A 15 28.99 9.37 0.64
C ALA A 15 28.59 8.40 -0.46
N ALA A 16 29.43 7.40 -0.71
CA ALA A 16 29.16 6.40 -1.71
C ALA A 16 27.76 5.88 -1.40
N THR A 17 26.81 6.15 -2.30
CA THR A 17 25.43 5.72 -2.15
C THR A 17 25.43 4.21 -2.34
N LEU A 18 25.73 3.50 -1.25
CA LEU A 18 25.79 2.05 -1.20
C LEU A 18 24.38 1.48 -1.11
N PRO A 19 24.15 0.30 -1.68
CA PRO A 19 22.90 -0.42 -1.47
C PRO A 19 22.65 -0.60 0.03
N TYR A 20 21.38 -0.54 0.43
CA TYR A 20 20.98 -0.75 1.81
C TYR A 20 19.68 -1.53 1.91
N ILE A 21 19.40 -2.08 3.08
CA ILE A 21 18.12 -2.72 3.37
C ILE A 21 17.09 -1.61 3.53
N SER A 22 16.21 -1.46 2.52
CA SER A 22 15.18 -0.42 2.47
C SER A 22 13.95 -0.78 3.28
N GLU A 23 13.53 -2.04 3.21
CA GLU A 23 12.32 -2.56 3.84
C GLU A 23 12.49 -4.05 4.13
N PHE A 24 11.84 -4.55 5.17
CA PHE A 24 11.71 -5.98 5.42
C PHE A 24 10.42 -6.29 6.17
N MET A 25 10.00 -7.54 6.09
CA MET A 25 8.83 -8.07 6.80
C MET A 25 9.18 -9.40 7.44
N ALA A 26 9.15 -9.45 8.77
CA ALA A 26 9.47 -10.63 9.55
C ALA A 26 8.21 -11.39 10.06
N LEU A 27 7.06 -11.09 9.49
CA LEU A 27 5.81 -11.84 9.70
C LEU A 27 4.87 -11.55 8.52
N ASN A 28 5.12 -12.21 7.40
CA ASN A 28 4.30 -12.09 6.19
C ASN A 28 3.22 -13.17 6.19
N ALA A 29 1.96 -12.75 6.33
CA ALA A 29 0.83 -13.68 6.30
C ALA A 29 0.07 -13.64 4.97
N HIS A 30 0.00 -12.46 4.29
CA HIS A 30 -0.85 -12.28 3.12
C HIS A 30 -0.32 -11.29 2.06
N THR A 31 0.83 -10.62 2.29
CA THR A 31 1.23 -9.48 1.44
C THR A 31 1.97 -9.88 0.18
N LEU A 32 2.96 -10.75 0.26
CA LEU A 32 3.80 -11.14 -0.87
C LEU A 32 4.06 -12.64 -0.87
N ALA A 33 3.47 -13.36 -1.81
CA ALA A 33 3.79 -14.77 -2.01
C ALA A 33 5.07 -14.96 -2.83
N ASP A 34 5.84 -16.00 -2.51
CA ASP A 34 6.96 -16.44 -3.31
C ASP A 34 6.50 -17.23 -4.56
N GLU A 35 7.41 -17.81 -5.32
CA GLU A 35 7.09 -18.61 -6.52
C GLU A 35 6.39 -19.95 -6.23
N ASP A 36 6.46 -20.43 -4.99
CA ASP A 36 5.74 -21.63 -4.54
C ASP A 36 4.33 -21.30 -4.04
N GLY A 37 3.95 -20.02 -3.99
CA GLY A 37 2.69 -19.54 -3.42
C GLY A 37 2.70 -19.44 -1.88
N SER A 38 3.86 -19.55 -1.24
CA SER A 38 4.03 -19.40 0.21
C SER A 38 4.25 -17.94 0.60
N TYR A 39 3.68 -17.52 1.72
CA TYR A 39 3.92 -16.21 2.30
C TYR A 39 5.10 -16.31 3.26
N GLU A 40 6.29 -16.10 2.72
CA GLU A 40 7.55 -16.14 3.45
C GLU A 40 7.97 -14.73 3.86
N ASP A 41 8.73 -14.59 4.95
CA ASP A 41 9.38 -13.33 5.31
C ASP A 41 10.25 -12.83 4.16
N TRP A 42 10.48 -11.53 4.07
CA TRP A 42 11.29 -10.96 3.00
C TRP A 42 12.11 -9.75 3.43
N ILE A 43 13.18 -9.52 2.68
CA ILE A 43 14.12 -8.41 2.85
C ILE A 43 14.26 -7.72 1.50
N GLU A 44 14.11 -6.41 1.47
CA GLU A 44 14.33 -5.61 0.28
C GLU A 44 15.63 -4.82 0.37
N ILE A 45 16.39 -4.83 -0.72
CA ILE A 45 17.61 -4.05 -0.90
C ILE A 45 17.35 -3.02 -1.97
N TYR A 46 17.62 -1.76 -1.67
CA TYR A 46 17.54 -0.65 -2.60
C TYR A 46 18.93 -0.14 -2.98
N ASN A 47 19.13 0.16 -4.27
CA ASN A 47 20.33 0.84 -4.77
C ASN A 47 20.01 2.32 -5.04
N PRO A 48 20.39 3.24 -4.16
CA PRO A 48 20.06 4.66 -4.31
C PRO A 48 20.94 5.38 -5.34
N SER A 49 21.96 4.73 -5.90
CA SER A 49 22.81 5.31 -6.94
C SER A 49 22.12 5.28 -8.31
N ASP A 50 22.61 6.05 -9.26
CA ASP A 50 22.19 6.05 -10.67
C ASP A 50 22.87 4.94 -11.51
N VAL A 51 23.85 4.23 -10.92
CA VAL A 51 24.60 3.16 -11.57
C VAL A 51 24.28 1.81 -10.96
N ALA A 52 24.34 0.75 -11.77
CA ALA A 52 24.13 -0.60 -11.29
C ALA A 52 25.26 -1.06 -10.36
N VAL A 53 24.87 -1.79 -9.31
CA VAL A 53 25.79 -2.41 -8.34
C VAL A 53 25.73 -3.93 -8.46
N LYS A 54 26.91 -4.57 -8.49
CA LYS A 54 27.02 -6.04 -8.43
C LYS A 54 27.05 -6.46 -6.97
N LEU A 55 26.08 -7.31 -6.61
CA LEU A 55 25.98 -7.90 -5.27
C LEU A 55 26.71 -9.26 -5.18
N ASP A 56 27.48 -9.64 -6.20
CA ASP A 56 28.28 -10.88 -6.18
C ASP A 56 29.15 -10.98 -4.93
N GLY A 57 28.92 -12.02 -4.14
CA GLY A 57 29.71 -12.29 -2.94
C GLY A 57 29.38 -11.42 -1.75
N TRP A 58 28.42 -10.51 -1.83
CA TRP A 58 27.88 -9.83 -0.66
C TRP A 58 27.11 -10.83 0.21
N TYR A 59 26.79 -10.42 1.44
CA TYR A 59 26.13 -11.30 2.39
C TYR A 59 24.92 -10.62 3.01
N LEU A 60 23.88 -11.42 3.30
CA LEU A 60 22.82 -11.11 4.25
C LEU A 60 23.00 -11.98 5.50
N THR A 61 22.74 -11.39 6.65
CA THR A 61 22.80 -12.10 7.92
C THR A 61 21.79 -11.57 8.92
N ASP A 62 21.20 -12.45 9.70
CA ASP A 62 20.37 -12.22 10.87
C ASP A 62 21.20 -12.38 12.18
N ASN A 63 22.51 -12.58 12.10
CA ASN A 63 23.37 -12.89 13.22
C ASN A 63 24.63 -12.02 13.23
N ALA A 64 24.76 -11.15 14.23
CA ALA A 64 25.96 -10.31 14.39
C ALA A 64 27.26 -11.11 14.62
N GLY A 65 27.18 -12.36 15.08
CA GLY A 65 28.30 -13.27 15.26
C GLY A 65 28.73 -14.00 13.98
N ASP A 66 27.93 -13.97 12.92
CA ASP A 66 28.24 -14.59 11.62
C ASP A 66 27.83 -13.65 10.48
N LEU A 67 28.71 -12.74 10.11
CA LEU A 67 28.48 -11.75 9.04
C LEU A 67 28.46 -12.35 7.64
N THR A 68 28.78 -13.63 7.48
CA THR A 68 28.87 -14.33 6.18
C THR A 68 27.79 -15.40 6.00
N LYS A 69 26.72 -15.39 6.79
CA LYS A 69 25.71 -16.43 6.90
C LYS A 69 25.06 -16.83 5.58
N TRP A 70 24.66 -15.86 4.74
CA TRP A 70 24.10 -16.13 3.43
C TRP A 70 24.74 -15.24 2.36
N ARG A 71 25.34 -15.88 1.35
CA ARG A 71 26.07 -15.19 0.27
C ARG A 71 25.21 -15.02 -0.97
N PHE A 72 25.17 -13.81 -1.53
CA PHE A 72 24.53 -13.55 -2.82
C PHE A 72 25.20 -14.33 -3.95
N PRO A 73 24.39 -14.92 -4.86
CA PRO A 73 24.87 -15.39 -6.17
C PRO A 73 25.22 -14.21 -7.06
N SER A 74 25.59 -14.48 -8.30
CA SER A 74 25.78 -13.42 -9.31
C SER A 74 24.48 -12.65 -9.50
N THR A 75 24.45 -11.43 -8.97
CA THR A 75 23.27 -10.57 -8.90
C THR A 75 23.64 -9.15 -9.27
N ASN A 76 22.91 -8.55 -10.21
CA ASN A 76 23.09 -7.16 -10.62
C ASN A 76 21.85 -6.36 -10.19
N LEU A 77 22.05 -5.32 -9.38
CA LEU A 77 21.00 -4.42 -8.90
C LEU A 77 21.13 -3.09 -9.64
N ALA A 78 20.18 -2.79 -10.50
CA ALA A 78 20.15 -1.57 -11.31
C ALA A 78 20.21 -0.30 -10.44
N GLY A 79 20.67 0.82 -11.01
CA GLY A 79 20.57 2.11 -10.36
C GLY A 79 19.12 2.50 -10.12
N GLY A 80 18.77 2.98 -8.92
CA GLY A 80 17.41 3.23 -8.50
C GLY A 80 16.53 1.98 -8.34
N GLY A 81 17.11 0.78 -8.45
CA GLY A 81 16.40 -0.50 -8.45
C GLY A 81 16.23 -1.11 -7.05
N PHE A 82 15.26 -2.00 -6.95
CA PHE A 82 14.95 -2.78 -5.76
C PHE A 82 15.17 -4.27 -6.01
N LEU A 83 15.57 -5.00 -4.97
CA LEU A 83 15.74 -6.44 -4.98
C LEU A 83 15.09 -7.03 -3.73
N VAL A 84 14.04 -7.82 -3.91
CA VAL A 84 13.42 -8.60 -2.82
C VAL A 84 14.09 -9.96 -2.73
N VAL A 85 14.48 -10.34 -1.51
CA VAL A 85 15.03 -11.66 -1.14
C VAL A 85 14.14 -12.25 -0.06
N PHE A 86 13.59 -13.44 -0.27
CA PHE A 86 12.77 -14.11 0.72
C PHE A 86 13.62 -14.70 1.85
N ALA A 87 13.29 -14.40 3.08
CA ALA A 87 13.94 -14.96 4.27
C ALA A 87 13.19 -16.24 4.71
N SER A 88 13.34 -17.31 3.95
CA SER A 88 12.48 -18.51 4.01
C SER A 88 13.19 -19.80 4.41
N GLY A 89 14.51 -19.74 4.65
CA GLY A 89 15.30 -20.95 4.91
C GLY A 89 15.50 -21.89 3.71
N LYS A 90 14.88 -21.59 2.54
CA LYS A 90 14.93 -22.46 1.34
C LYS A 90 16.29 -22.46 0.64
N ASP A 91 17.16 -21.49 0.94
CA ASP A 91 18.53 -21.33 0.42
C ASP A 91 18.63 -21.40 -1.13
N ARG A 92 17.74 -20.71 -1.84
CA ARG A 92 17.72 -20.65 -3.29
C ARG A 92 18.60 -19.51 -3.80
N ARG A 93 19.63 -19.84 -4.59
CA ARG A 93 20.67 -18.90 -5.06
C ARG A 93 20.82 -18.92 -6.58
N VAL A 94 19.76 -19.16 -7.33
CA VAL A 94 19.81 -19.19 -8.81
C VAL A 94 19.82 -17.77 -9.36
N PRO A 95 20.87 -17.35 -10.11
CA PRO A 95 20.93 -16.02 -10.71
C PRO A 95 19.72 -15.72 -11.60
N GLY A 96 19.10 -14.55 -11.40
CA GLY A 96 17.91 -14.11 -12.19
C GLY A 96 16.58 -14.72 -11.76
N ALA A 97 16.56 -15.67 -10.83
CA ALA A 97 15.35 -16.17 -10.18
C ALA A 97 15.10 -15.41 -8.85
N ARG A 98 13.95 -15.69 -8.21
CA ARG A 98 13.70 -15.21 -6.84
C ARG A 98 14.72 -15.84 -5.90
N LEU A 99 15.30 -15.02 -5.04
CA LEU A 99 16.34 -15.44 -4.10
C LEU A 99 15.74 -15.74 -2.74
N HIS A 100 16.26 -16.76 -2.07
CA HIS A 100 15.84 -17.16 -0.74
C HIS A 100 17.05 -17.36 0.17
N THR A 101 17.02 -16.79 1.36
CA THR A 101 18.08 -16.98 2.34
C THR A 101 18.06 -18.39 2.95
N SER A 102 19.11 -18.74 3.67
CA SER A 102 19.21 -19.94 4.50
C SER A 102 18.63 -19.77 5.90
N PHE A 103 17.99 -18.61 6.18
CA PHE A 103 17.43 -18.26 7.48
C PHE A 103 16.04 -17.62 7.32
N HIS A 104 15.29 -17.58 8.43
CA HIS A 104 14.04 -16.84 8.58
C HIS A 104 14.30 -15.60 9.44
N LEU A 105 13.36 -14.65 9.45
CA LEU A 105 13.39 -13.52 10.37
C LEU A 105 12.55 -13.83 11.62
N PHE A 106 13.03 -13.40 12.78
CA PHE A 106 12.30 -13.57 14.03
C PHE A 106 11.45 -12.33 14.32
N SER A 107 10.13 -12.46 14.29
CA SER A 107 9.19 -11.34 14.47
C SER A 107 9.30 -10.61 15.82
N GLY A 108 9.92 -11.24 16.83
CA GLY A 108 10.21 -10.60 18.13
C GLY A 108 11.35 -9.60 18.10
N GLY A 109 12.09 -9.54 16.99
CA GLY A 109 13.25 -8.65 16.79
C GLY A 109 14.58 -9.38 16.93
N GLU A 110 15.46 -9.16 15.96
CA GLU A 110 16.83 -9.68 15.92
C GLU A 110 17.75 -8.77 15.10
N TYR A 111 19.01 -9.11 15.02
CA TYR A 111 19.96 -8.43 14.14
C TYR A 111 19.64 -8.71 12.66
N LEU A 112 19.83 -7.70 11.80
CA LEU A 112 19.74 -7.88 10.36
C LEU A 112 20.76 -6.97 9.67
N ALA A 113 21.58 -7.51 8.74
CA ALA A 113 22.59 -6.73 8.05
C ALA A 113 22.87 -7.17 6.62
N LEU A 114 23.30 -6.17 5.82
CA LEU A 114 23.92 -6.32 4.51
C LEU A 114 25.42 -6.07 4.62
N VAL A 115 26.24 -7.02 4.17
CA VAL A 115 27.69 -7.04 4.36
C VAL A 115 28.41 -7.15 3.01
N LYS A 116 29.54 -6.44 2.86
CA LYS A 116 30.38 -6.50 1.66
C LYS A 116 31.04 -7.87 1.44
N PRO A 117 31.60 -8.13 0.24
CA PRO A 117 32.29 -9.39 -0.08
C PRO A 117 33.52 -9.69 0.80
N ASP A 118 34.08 -8.69 1.50
CA ASP A 118 35.17 -8.89 2.44
C ASP A 118 34.74 -9.65 3.73
N GLY A 119 33.42 -9.83 3.92
CA GLY A 119 32.84 -10.56 5.06
C GLY A 119 32.90 -9.83 6.41
N VAL A 120 33.35 -8.57 6.44
CA VAL A 120 33.51 -7.78 7.66
C VAL A 120 32.93 -6.38 7.58
N THR A 121 32.82 -5.78 6.40
CA THR A 121 32.28 -4.42 6.23
C THR A 121 30.76 -4.45 6.16
N VAL A 122 30.10 -4.06 7.23
CA VAL A 122 28.66 -3.87 7.29
C VAL A 122 28.29 -2.54 6.63
N VAL A 123 27.39 -2.55 5.63
CA VAL A 123 26.96 -1.35 4.91
C VAL A 123 25.57 -0.88 5.33
N SER A 124 24.73 -1.78 5.81
CA SER A 124 23.39 -1.49 6.30
C SER A 124 23.05 -2.48 7.39
N GLN A 125 22.47 -2.03 8.50
CA GLN A 125 22.09 -2.92 9.59
C GLN A 125 20.99 -2.35 10.46
N PHE A 126 20.24 -3.25 11.07
CA PHE A 126 19.38 -3.02 12.21
C PHE A 126 20.06 -3.68 13.43
N SER A 127 20.59 -2.87 14.33
CA SER A 127 21.46 -3.31 15.44
C SER A 127 21.13 -2.58 16.73
N PRO A 128 21.16 -3.20 17.92
CA PRO A 128 21.46 -4.62 18.13
C PRO A 128 20.38 -5.57 17.63
N THR A 129 19.13 -5.08 17.56
CA THR A 129 17.97 -5.79 17.04
C THR A 129 17.04 -4.80 16.34
N PHE A 130 16.31 -5.24 15.31
CA PHE A 130 15.15 -4.50 14.84
C PHE A 130 14.00 -4.64 15.86
N PRO A 131 13.01 -3.71 15.86
CA PRO A 131 11.91 -3.78 16.83
C PRO A 131 10.95 -4.93 16.50
N PRO A 132 10.11 -5.37 17.45
CA PRO A 132 9.08 -6.38 17.21
C PRO A 132 8.23 -6.06 15.98
N GLN A 133 7.82 -7.09 15.27
CA GLN A 133 7.08 -6.98 14.03
C GLN A 133 5.62 -7.39 14.22
N VAL A 134 4.74 -6.83 13.40
CA VAL A 134 3.29 -7.14 13.33
C VAL A 134 3.02 -7.80 11.99
N ALA A 135 2.12 -8.77 11.94
CA ALA A 135 1.79 -9.46 10.70
C ALA A 135 1.34 -8.48 9.61
N ASP A 136 1.91 -8.65 8.42
CA ASP A 136 1.63 -7.86 7.22
C ASP A 136 1.97 -6.36 7.34
N VAL A 137 2.80 -5.99 8.32
CA VAL A 137 3.40 -4.67 8.48
C VAL A 137 4.90 -4.78 8.28
N ALA A 138 5.43 -4.04 7.32
CA ALA A 138 6.87 -4.02 7.09
C ALA A 138 7.57 -2.97 7.95
N TYR A 139 8.89 -3.06 8.07
CA TYR A 139 9.73 -2.11 8.77
C TYR A 139 10.94 -1.73 7.92
N GLY A 140 11.33 -0.46 7.92
CA GLY A 140 12.44 0.01 7.11
C GLY A 140 12.58 1.52 7.12
N PHE A 141 13.09 2.07 6.01
CA PHE A 141 13.36 3.50 5.89
C PHE A 141 12.45 4.14 4.84
N ALA A 142 11.75 5.23 5.22
CA ALA A 142 11.02 6.05 4.28
C ALA A 142 11.97 6.72 3.29
N GLN A 143 11.63 6.71 1.99
CA GLN A 143 12.45 7.25 0.91
C GLN A 143 11.90 8.59 0.40
N SER A 144 11.07 9.27 1.18
CA SER A 144 10.56 10.61 0.87
C SER A 144 11.64 11.67 1.17
N GLY A 145 12.15 12.33 0.14
CA GLY A 145 13.13 13.41 0.27
C GLY A 145 14.54 13.03 -0.18
N SER A 146 15.54 13.79 0.25
CA SER A 146 16.96 13.47 0.03
C SER A 146 17.27 12.04 0.50
N PRO A 147 18.25 11.36 -0.14
CA PRO A 147 18.52 9.96 0.19
C PRO A 147 18.56 9.80 1.70
N PRO A 148 17.83 8.83 2.25
CA PRO A 148 17.80 8.63 3.69
C PRO A 148 19.23 8.43 4.14
N ALA A 149 19.67 9.24 5.08
CA ALA A 149 20.89 8.98 5.77
C ALA A 149 20.65 7.71 6.62
N TYR A 150 20.78 6.53 6.02
CA TYR A 150 20.93 5.27 6.78
C TYR A 150 22.30 5.28 7.44
N VAL A 151 22.47 6.29 8.27
CA VAL A 151 23.59 6.36 9.21
C VAL A 151 23.33 5.28 10.24
N SER A 152 24.32 4.48 10.54
CA SER A 152 24.32 3.58 11.69
C SER A 152 23.65 4.29 12.88
N GLY A 153 22.48 3.82 13.30
CA GLY A 153 21.67 4.42 14.36
C GLY A 153 20.40 5.18 13.92
N ALA A 154 20.09 5.29 12.62
CA ALA A 154 18.80 5.79 12.20
C ALA A 154 17.69 4.80 12.59
N SER A 155 16.64 5.28 13.24
CA SER A 155 15.45 4.48 13.53
C SER A 155 14.63 4.32 12.25
N GLY A 156 14.26 3.09 11.91
CA GLY A 156 13.28 2.81 10.87
C GLY A 156 11.87 3.20 11.29
N VAL A 157 10.94 3.02 10.38
CA VAL A 157 9.49 3.23 10.58
C VAL A 157 8.72 2.01 10.09
N TYR A 158 7.51 1.85 10.61
CA TYR A 158 6.59 0.80 10.19
C TYR A 158 5.75 1.26 9.00
N PHE A 159 5.55 0.35 8.05
CA PHE A 159 4.70 0.55 6.87
C PHE A 159 3.51 -0.40 6.97
N THR A 160 2.34 0.15 7.27
CA THR A 160 1.06 -0.60 7.29
C THR A 160 0.59 -0.96 5.88
N THR A 161 1.18 -0.34 4.87
CA THR A 161 1.11 -0.73 3.46
C THR A 161 2.53 -0.99 2.97
N PRO A 162 2.98 -2.24 3.00
CA PRO A 162 4.28 -2.62 2.46
C PRO A 162 4.40 -2.34 0.96
N THR A 163 5.60 -1.98 0.51
CA THR A 163 5.85 -1.62 -0.89
C THR A 163 7.00 -2.41 -1.53
N PRO A 164 6.97 -3.76 -1.48
CA PRO A 164 8.06 -4.58 -2.02
C PRO A 164 8.27 -4.33 -3.52
N GLY A 165 9.47 -3.93 -3.89
CA GLY A 165 9.85 -3.58 -5.25
C GLY A 165 9.58 -2.11 -5.64
N ALA A 166 9.20 -1.27 -4.70
CA ALA A 166 8.86 0.13 -4.94
C ALA A 166 9.35 1.06 -3.81
N VAL A 167 9.21 2.36 -4.04
CA VAL A 167 9.64 3.41 -3.09
C VAL A 167 8.75 3.40 -1.84
N ASN A 168 9.37 3.39 -0.67
CA ASN A 168 8.71 3.49 0.63
C ASN A 168 8.27 4.93 0.91
N LEU A 169 6.99 5.22 0.84
CA LEU A 169 6.42 6.52 1.16
C LEU A 169 5.68 6.47 2.50
N GLY A 170 5.84 7.50 3.30
CA GLY A 170 5.20 7.59 4.61
C GLY A 170 5.89 6.74 5.68
N GLY A 171 5.12 5.99 6.44
CA GLY A 171 5.57 5.20 7.59
C GLY A 171 5.32 5.91 8.92
N THR A 172 5.27 5.14 9.99
CA THR A 172 5.00 5.61 11.35
C THR A 172 5.95 4.96 12.36
N ALA A 173 6.31 5.69 13.38
CA ALA A 173 7.13 5.16 14.49
C ALA A 173 6.33 4.15 15.34
N ALA A 174 4.99 4.27 15.36
CA ALA A 174 4.11 3.38 16.10
C ALA A 174 2.83 3.16 15.26
N PRO A 175 2.64 1.99 14.65
CA PRO A 175 1.43 1.69 13.90
C PRO A 175 0.22 1.57 14.85
N GLY A 176 -0.88 2.19 14.46
CA GLY A 176 -2.17 1.97 15.09
C GLY A 176 -2.68 0.54 14.87
N PRO A 177 -3.93 0.25 15.27
CA PRO A 177 -4.54 -1.05 15.02
C PRO A 177 -4.54 -1.41 13.55
N ILE A 178 -4.46 -2.68 13.24
CA ILE A 178 -4.46 -3.17 11.85
C ILE A 178 -5.90 -3.40 11.41
N ILE A 179 -6.29 -2.77 10.32
CA ILE A 179 -7.58 -2.97 9.67
C ILE A 179 -7.35 -3.91 8.48
N ASP A 180 -7.70 -5.19 8.63
CA ASP A 180 -7.39 -6.22 7.63
C ASP A 180 -8.41 -6.28 6.50
N SER A 181 -9.67 -5.92 6.77
CA SER A 181 -10.77 -5.99 5.81
C SER A 181 -11.87 -5.04 6.19
N VAL A 182 -12.49 -4.43 5.18
CA VAL A 182 -13.71 -3.64 5.35
C VAL A 182 -14.71 -4.07 4.29
N GLN A 183 -15.92 -4.35 4.68
CA GLN A 183 -17.01 -4.83 3.82
C GLN A 183 -18.29 -4.08 4.11
N HIS A 184 -19.23 -4.11 3.18
CA HIS A 184 -20.59 -3.61 3.43
C HIS A 184 -21.65 -4.56 2.87
N ALA A 185 -22.82 -4.51 3.45
CA ALA A 185 -23.99 -5.26 3.00
C ALA A 185 -25.27 -4.42 3.24
N PRO A 186 -26.22 -4.45 2.29
CA PRO A 186 -26.13 -5.09 0.98
C PRO A 186 -25.16 -4.37 0.05
N ASN A 187 -24.72 -5.03 -1.03
CA ASN A 187 -23.79 -4.43 -1.99
C ASN A 187 -24.34 -3.15 -2.63
N VAL A 188 -25.65 -3.13 -2.91
CA VAL A 188 -26.40 -1.96 -3.42
C VAL A 188 -27.68 -1.85 -2.60
N PRO A 189 -27.73 -1.01 -1.55
CA PRO A 189 -28.92 -0.89 -0.67
C PRO A 189 -30.11 -0.26 -1.40
N LEU A 190 -31.29 -0.60 -0.96
CA LEU A 190 -32.53 0.11 -1.31
C LEU A 190 -32.66 1.40 -0.47
N ASP A 191 -33.53 2.32 -0.89
CA ASP A 191 -33.75 3.62 -0.22
C ASP A 191 -34.33 3.54 1.19
N HIS A 192 -34.78 2.38 1.59
CA HIS A 192 -35.32 2.08 2.94
C HIS A 192 -34.49 1.01 3.68
N GLU A 193 -33.29 0.73 3.20
CA GLU A 193 -32.42 -0.31 3.72
C GLU A 193 -31.11 0.30 4.27
N ASP A 194 -30.84 0.02 5.53
CA ASP A 194 -29.59 0.44 6.16
C ASP A 194 -28.38 -0.23 5.49
N LEU A 195 -27.29 0.49 5.37
CA LEU A 195 -26.03 -0.07 4.90
C LEU A 195 -25.18 -0.49 6.09
N LEU A 196 -25.12 -1.80 6.36
CA LEU A 196 -24.22 -2.34 7.36
C LEU A 196 -22.79 -2.29 6.83
N VAL A 197 -21.88 -1.72 7.62
CA VAL A 197 -20.42 -1.75 7.37
C VAL A 197 -19.77 -2.58 8.45
N THR A 198 -18.96 -3.55 8.05
CA THR A 198 -18.16 -4.36 8.97
C THR A 198 -16.67 -4.22 8.64
N ALA A 199 -15.85 -4.24 9.69
CA ALA A 199 -14.39 -4.17 9.57
C ALA A 199 -13.75 -5.20 10.50
N ARG A 200 -12.76 -5.92 9.98
CA ARG A 200 -11.91 -6.76 10.82
C ARG A 200 -10.74 -5.93 11.33
N VAL A 201 -10.68 -5.76 12.67
CA VAL A 201 -9.66 -4.92 13.30
C VAL A 201 -8.96 -5.71 14.40
N ARG A 202 -7.65 -5.69 14.39
CA ARG A 202 -6.82 -6.33 15.43
C ARG A 202 -5.83 -5.33 16.01
N PRO A 203 -5.46 -5.48 17.29
CA PRO A 203 -4.43 -4.65 17.89
C PRO A 203 -3.08 -4.85 17.19
N SER A 204 -2.24 -3.82 17.20
CA SER A 204 -0.83 -3.90 16.85
C SER A 204 0.02 -4.13 18.11
N PHE A 205 0.70 -3.09 18.62
CA PHE A 205 1.52 -3.18 19.83
C PHE A 205 0.78 -2.82 21.12
N HIS A 206 -0.34 -2.12 21.00
CA HIS A 206 -1.16 -1.67 22.13
C HIS A 206 -2.58 -2.18 21.97
N GLY A 207 -3.28 -2.32 23.10
CA GLY A 207 -4.69 -2.70 23.09
C GLY A 207 -5.53 -1.72 22.26
N LEU A 208 -6.59 -2.21 21.65
CA LEU A 208 -7.50 -1.42 20.85
C LEU A 208 -8.24 -0.40 21.72
N GLY A 209 -8.30 0.84 21.25
CA GLY A 209 -9.02 1.94 21.91
C GLY A 209 -10.41 2.14 21.33
N SER A 210 -10.52 2.45 20.03
CA SER A 210 -11.80 2.66 19.35
C SER A 210 -11.74 2.27 17.88
N VAL A 211 -12.90 1.91 17.32
CA VAL A 211 -13.11 1.74 15.88
C VAL A 211 -14.27 2.64 15.48
N THR A 212 -14.11 3.40 14.41
CA THR A 212 -15.08 4.41 14.00
C THR A 212 -15.33 4.32 12.50
N LEU A 213 -16.60 4.26 12.14
CA LEU A 213 -17.07 4.41 10.77
C LEU A 213 -17.27 5.90 10.48
N HIS A 214 -16.63 6.41 9.43
CA HIS A 214 -16.83 7.75 8.88
C HIS A 214 -17.55 7.62 7.55
N TYR A 215 -18.56 8.44 7.33
CA TYR A 215 -19.34 8.34 6.10
C TYR A 215 -19.94 9.67 5.69
N ARG A 216 -20.28 9.80 4.41
CA ARG A 216 -20.99 10.93 3.83
C ARG A 216 -21.89 10.51 2.70
N ILE A 217 -22.99 11.22 2.53
CA ILE A 217 -23.90 11.05 1.40
C ILE A 217 -23.54 12.07 0.34
N MET A 218 -23.32 11.62 -0.87
CA MET A 218 -22.83 12.45 -1.97
C MET A 218 -21.56 13.23 -1.58
N PHE A 219 -21.56 14.52 -1.70
CA PHE A 219 -20.48 15.44 -1.33
C PHE A 219 -20.84 16.29 -0.09
N GLY A 220 -21.79 15.78 0.71
CA GLY A 220 -22.20 16.44 1.97
C GLY A 220 -21.15 16.34 3.08
N ASP A 221 -21.53 16.79 4.28
CA ASP A 221 -20.69 16.74 5.47
C ASP A 221 -20.36 15.31 5.88
N GLU A 222 -19.20 15.13 6.49
CA GLU A 222 -18.80 13.86 7.06
C GLU A 222 -19.48 13.63 8.41
N LEU A 223 -20.07 12.46 8.54
CA LEU A 223 -20.67 11.94 9.76
C LEU A 223 -19.83 10.77 10.27
N SER A 224 -20.01 10.42 11.54
CA SER A 224 -19.32 9.27 12.13
C SER A 224 -20.21 8.49 13.08
N ALA A 225 -19.92 7.19 13.19
CA ALA A 225 -20.57 6.27 14.13
C ALA A 225 -19.51 5.36 14.76
N PRO A 226 -19.61 5.05 16.08
CA PRO A 226 -18.77 4.04 16.67
C PRO A 226 -19.11 2.67 16.07
N MET A 227 -18.10 1.82 15.91
CA MET A 227 -18.26 0.42 15.51
C MET A 227 -18.00 -0.48 16.72
N PHE A 228 -18.76 -1.56 16.84
CA PHE A 228 -18.75 -2.46 18.00
C PHE A 228 -18.45 -3.90 17.57
N ASP A 229 -17.75 -4.63 18.44
CA ASP A 229 -17.50 -6.07 18.38
C ASP A 229 -18.25 -6.73 19.55
N ASP A 230 -19.58 -6.71 19.50
CA ASP A 230 -20.45 -7.14 20.59
C ASP A 230 -21.49 -8.20 20.20
N GLY A 231 -21.48 -8.63 18.93
CA GLY A 231 -22.41 -9.60 18.38
C GLY A 231 -23.82 -9.05 18.14
N ALA A 232 -24.03 -7.72 18.30
CA ALA A 232 -25.32 -7.07 18.14
C ALA A 232 -25.41 -6.11 16.94
N HIS A 233 -24.29 -5.67 16.42
CA HIS A 233 -24.21 -4.67 15.34
C HIS A 233 -23.91 -5.30 13.96
N GLY A 234 -24.30 -6.56 13.75
CA GLY A 234 -24.07 -7.30 12.50
C GLY A 234 -22.61 -7.70 12.29
N ASP A 235 -21.82 -7.65 13.35
CA ASP A 235 -20.39 -7.89 13.43
C ASP A 235 -20.02 -9.38 13.55
N GLY A 236 -20.98 -10.26 13.83
CA GLY A 236 -20.74 -11.70 14.02
C GLY A 236 -20.89 -12.12 15.47
N ALA A 237 -19.84 -12.63 16.08
CA ALA A 237 -19.80 -13.03 17.48
C ALA A 237 -19.01 -12.01 18.30
N ALA A 238 -19.47 -11.71 19.52
CA ALA A 238 -18.76 -10.78 20.39
C ALA A 238 -17.30 -11.22 20.65
N GLY A 239 -16.35 -10.32 20.40
CA GLY A 239 -14.93 -10.53 20.65
C GLY A 239 -14.21 -11.34 19.56
N ASP A 240 -14.77 -11.45 18.34
CA ASP A 240 -14.15 -12.18 17.23
C ASP A 240 -13.25 -11.30 16.34
N GLY A 241 -13.16 -10.01 16.67
CA GLY A 241 -12.34 -9.02 15.96
C GLY A 241 -13.04 -8.37 14.76
N TRP A 242 -14.32 -8.69 14.52
CA TRP A 242 -15.16 -7.98 13.59
C TRP A 242 -15.94 -6.88 14.30
N TYR A 243 -15.94 -5.70 13.72
CA TYR A 243 -16.61 -4.51 14.23
C TYR A 243 -17.69 -4.10 13.23
N GLY A 244 -18.90 -3.81 13.71
CA GLY A 244 -20.05 -3.44 12.90
C GLY A 244 -20.63 -2.09 13.26
N ALA A 245 -21.14 -1.38 12.25
CA ALA A 245 -22.03 -0.22 12.40
C ALA A 245 -22.87 -0.05 11.12
N SER A 246 -24.06 0.55 11.26
CA SER A 246 -24.96 0.81 10.14
C SER A 246 -25.00 2.29 9.77
N ILE A 247 -25.02 2.59 8.47
CA ILE A 247 -25.39 3.89 7.92
C ILE A 247 -26.91 3.88 7.73
N PRO A 248 -27.66 4.74 8.41
CA PRO A 248 -29.13 4.70 8.38
C PRO A 248 -29.71 5.03 6.99
N ALA A 249 -30.71 4.27 6.57
CA ALA A 249 -31.39 4.44 5.28
C ALA A 249 -31.99 5.84 5.07
N ASN A 250 -32.47 6.47 6.14
CA ASN A 250 -33.11 7.79 6.07
C ASN A 250 -32.17 8.95 5.72
N LEU A 251 -30.87 8.69 5.62
CA LEU A 251 -29.87 9.71 5.24
C LEU A 251 -29.66 9.83 3.74
N SER A 252 -30.12 8.84 2.97
CA SER A 252 -29.90 8.77 1.54
C SER A 252 -31.17 8.41 0.79
N THR A 253 -31.20 8.64 -0.51
CA THR A 253 -32.30 8.33 -1.41
C THR A 253 -31.80 7.67 -2.68
N ASN A 254 -32.72 7.10 -3.47
CA ASN A 254 -32.42 6.42 -4.74
C ASN A 254 -31.44 7.19 -5.63
N GLY A 255 -30.38 6.52 -6.07
CA GLY A 255 -29.37 7.04 -6.98
C GLY A 255 -28.28 7.88 -6.31
N GLN A 256 -28.37 8.12 -5.01
CA GLN A 256 -27.31 8.80 -4.29
C GLN A 256 -26.15 7.87 -3.95
N MET A 257 -24.96 8.42 -3.94
CA MET A 257 -23.73 7.78 -3.54
C MET A 257 -23.57 7.83 -2.01
N ILE A 258 -23.21 6.71 -1.41
CA ILE A 258 -22.75 6.59 -0.03
C ILE A 258 -21.26 6.32 -0.06
N ARG A 259 -20.47 7.14 0.63
CA ARG A 259 -19.02 6.97 0.76
C ARG A 259 -18.64 6.84 2.21
N TYR A 260 -17.66 5.97 2.51
CA TYR A 260 -17.25 5.74 3.89
C TYR A 260 -15.80 5.27 3.96
N PHE A 261 -15.21 5.43 5.14
CA PHE A 261 -13.95 4.81 5.54
C PHE A 261 -14.03 4.40 7.00
N VAL A 262 -13.15 3.52 7.42
CA VAL A 262 -13.02 3.09 8.81
C VAL A 262 -11.70 3.62 9.37
N SER A 263 -11.74 4.15 10.59
CA SER A 263 -10.55 4.45 11.38
C SER A 263 -10.54 3.65 12.67
N ALA A 264 -9.34 3.35 13.15
CA ALA A 264 -9.16 2.71 14.44
C ALA A 264 -8.04 3.40 15.22
N THR A 265 -8.17 3.46 16.55
CA THR A 265 -7.13 3.97 17.45
C THR A 265 -6.79 2.94 18.51
N ASP A 266 -5.54 2.91 18.93
CA ASP A 266 -5.12 2.14 20.11
C ASP A 266 -5.24 2.97 21.41
N LEU A 267 -4.93 2.34 22.54
CA LEU A 267 -4.97 3.00 23.86
C LEU A 267 -3.91 4.12 24.01
N ASN A 268 -2.95 4.19 23.13
CA ASN A 268 -1.94 5.25 23.06
C ASN A 268 -2.25 6.32 21.99
N SER A 269 -3.46 6.28 21.42
CA SER A 269 -3.92 7.20 20.36
C SER A 269 -3.15 7.10 19.03
N ASN A 270 -2.43 6.01 18.78
CA ASN A 270 -1.93 5.73 17.44
C ASN A 270 -3.12 5.32 16.57
N ALA A 271 -3.20 5.92 15.38
CA ALA A 271 -4.36 5.78 14.50
C ALA A 271 -4.02 5.04 13.21
N SER A 272 -5.00 4.34 12.69
CA SER A 272 -4.99 3.74 11.35
C SER A 272 -6.30 4.06 10.63
N ARG A 273 -6.29 3.87 9.30
CA ARG A 273 -7.41 4.16 8.42
C ARG A 273 -7.46 3.16 7.26
N TRP A 274 -8.68 2.81 6.83
CA TRP A 274 -8.92 2.01 5.63
C TRP A 274 -10.09 2.56 4.80
N PRO A 275 -9.95 2.79 3.47
CA PRO A 275 -8.73 2.58 2.67
C PRO A 275 -7.62 3.53 3.09
N LEU A 276 -6.37 3.11 2.84
CA LEU A 276 -5.22 3.95 3.14
C LEU A 276 -5.10 5.08 2.11
N PHE A 277 -5.30 6.31 2.55
CA PHE A 277 -5.23 7.49 1.70
C PHE A 277 -3.89 8.20 1.88
N THR A 278 -2.88 7.76 1.12
CA THR A 278 -1.51 8.29 1.20
C THR A 278 -1.16 9.23 0.05
N ASN A 279 -1.81 9.08 -1.10
CA ASN A 279 -1.56 9.89 -2.28
C ASN A 279 -2.90 10.37 -2.87
N PRO A 280 -3.24 11.67 -2.73
CA PRO A 280 -4.50 12.21 -3.22
C PRO A 280 -4.66 12.16 -4.74
N THR A 281 -3.59 11.79 -5.47
CA THR A 281 -3.64 11.70 -6.94
C THR A 281 -3.88 10.30 -7.49
N ASN A 282 -3.69 9.24 -6.69
CA ASN A 282 -3.81 7.87 -7.17
C ASN A 282 -4.20 6.83 -6.11
N THR A 283 -4.73 7.26 -4.94
CA THR A 283 -5.29 6.36 -3.93
C THR A 283 -6.74 6.73 -3.64
N GLU A 284 -7.53 5.73 -3.26
CA GLU A 284 -8.92 5.94 -2.86
C GLU A 284 -9.01 6.66 -1.52
N GLU A 285 -9.87 7.66 -1.45
CA GLU A 285 -10.18 8.33 -0.19
C GLU A 285 -11.28 7.60 0.57
N TYR A 286 -12.25 7.05 -0.16
CA TYR A 286 -13.42 6.36 0.39
C TYR A 286 -13.66 5.01 -0.29
N LEU A 287 -14.18 4.05 0.45
CA LEU A 287 -15.01 2.98 -0.07
C LEU A 287 -16.42 3.51 -0.32
N GLY A 288 -17.26 2.76 -1.04
CA GLY A 288 -18.62 3.24 -1.25
C GLY A 288 -19.53 2.31 -2.03
N THR A 289 -20.75 2.80 -2.20
CA THR A 289 -21.79 2.19 -3.02
C THR A 289 -22.79 3.27 -3.45
N ILE A 290 -23.84 2.86 -4.15
CA ILE A 290 -24.99 3.73 -4.48
C ILE A 290 -26.28 3.14 -3.92
N VAL A 291 -27.23 3.99 -3.57
CA VAL A 291 -28.61 3.54 -3.31
C VAL A 291 -29.24 3.18 -4.63
N ASN A 292 -29.86 1.99 -4.70
CA ASN A 292 -30.35 1.40 -5.95
C ASN A 292 -31.28 2.37 -6.72
N PRO A 293 -30.92 2.77 -7.93
CA PRO A 293 -31.75 3.62 -8.77
C PRO A 293 -32.85 2.78 -9.42
N THR A 294 -33.96 2.55 -8.72
CA THR A 294 -35.06 1.67 -9.10
C THR A 294 -35.73 2.00 -10.46
N ASN A 295 -35.40 3.17 -11.03
CA ASN A 295 -36.02 3.69 -12.25
C ASN A 295 -35.13 3.56 -13.49
N LEU A 296 -33.95 3.01 -13.40
CA LEU A 296 -33.02 2.88 -14.53
C LEU A 296 -33.01 1.45 -15.06
N THR A 297 -33.68 1.26 -16.22
CA THR A 297 -33.57 0.01 -16.97
C THR A 297 -32.90 0.26 -18.31
N SER A 298 -31.84 -0.50 -18.59
CA SER A 298 -31.09 -0.39 -19.85
C SER A 298 -30.60 -1.76 -20.30
N LYS A 299 -30.57 -1.97 -21.63
CA LYS A 299 -29.88 -3.11 -22.25
C LYS A 299 -28.36 -2.87 -22.39
N LEU A 300 -27.93 -1.64 -22.17
CA LEU A 300 -26.52 -1.25 -22.18
C LEU A 300 -26.01 -1.14 -20.74
N PRO A 301 -24.71 -1.32 -20.51
CA PRO A 301 -24.08 -1.05 -19.22
C PRO A 301 -24.40 0.36 -18.72
N ILE A 302 -24.78 0.48 -17.45
CA ILE A 302 -25.05 1.76 -16.80
C ILE A 302 -23.84 2.11 -15.95
N PHE A 303 -23.26 3.28 -16.22
CA PHE A 303 -22.20 3.87 -15.45
C PHE A 303 -22.75 5.04 -14.65
N HIS A 304 -22.51 5.07 -13.34
CA HIS A 304 -22.86 6.21 -12.50
C HIS A 304 -21.60 7.03 -12.26
N LEU A 305 -21.66 8.31 -12.60
CA LEU A 305 -20.56 9.25 -12.43
C LEU A 305 -21.00 10.34 -11.46
N PHE A 306 -20.23 10.54 -10.41
CA PHE A 306 -20.49 11.55 -9.39
C PHE A 306 -19.37 12.59 -9.40
N VAL A 307 -19.76 13.84 -9.61
CA VAL A 307 -18.85 14.97 -9.74
C VAL A 307 -19.14 15.99 -8.66
N ALA A 308 -18.14 16.36 -7.87
CA ALA A 308 -18.31 17.43 -6.91
C ALA A 308 -18.59 18.76 -7.64
N PRO A 309 -19.46 19.64 -7.11
CA PRO A 309 -19.79 20.91 -7.77
C PRO A 309 -18.57 21.73 -8.17
N GLY A 310 -17.52 21.76 -7.35
CA GLY A 310 -16.27 22.46 -7.65
C GLY A 310 -15.40 21.82 -8.72
N GLN A 311 -15.64 20.55 -9.10
CA GLN A 311 -14.89 19.82 -10.13
C GLN A 311 -15.57 19.85 -11.50
N LEU A 312 -16.86 20.20 -11.56
CA LEU A 312 -17.68 20.08 -12.76
C LEU A 312 -17.11 20.86 -13.97
N ALA A 313 -16.56 22.04 -13.74
CA ALA A 313 -15.94 22.85 -14.80
C ALA A 313 -14.62 22.24 -15.30
N GLY A 314 -13.87 21.57 -14.43
CA GLY A 314 -12.55 20.99 -14.75
C GLY A 314 -12.67 19.73 -15.59
N ILE A 315 -13.57 18.81 -15.23
CA ILE A 315 -13.71 17.52 -15.92
C ILE A 315 -14.09 17.64 -17.39
N ASP A 316 -14.71 18.75 -17.76
CA ASP A 316 -15.16 19.04 -19.14
C ASP A 316 -14.08 19.81 -19.94
N THR A 317 -12.86 19.82 -19.46
CA THR A 317 -11.66 20.43 -20.06
C THR A 317 -10.48 19.44 -20.05
N GLU A 318 -9.38 19.83 -20.69
CA GLU A 318 -8.11 19.09 -20.65
C GLU A 318 -7.39 19.17 -19.28
N THR A 319 -7.84 20.06 -18.38
CA THR A 319 -7.31 20.17 -17.03
C THR A 319 -7.78 19.02 -16.14
N GLY A 320 -8.96 18.49 -16.43
CA GLY A 320 -9.54 17.38 -15.70
C GLY A 320 -9.99 17.69 -14.28
N GLY A 321 -10.37 16.64 -13.54
CA GLY A 321 -10.78 16.71 -12.15
C GLY A 321 -10.98 15.32 -11.55
N ARG A 322 -11.29 15.26 -10.26
CA ARG A 322 -11.57 14.01 -9.54
C ARG A 322 -13.06 13.74 -9.46
N VAL A 323 -13.42 12.49 -9.69
CA VAL A 323 -14.79 12.00 -9.69
C VAL A 323 -14.90 10.69 -8.93
N ALA A 324 -16.10 10.34 -8.48
CA ALA A 324 -16.41 8.99 -8.05
C ALA A 324 -17.21 8.28 -9.15
N PHE A 325 -16.99 6.98 -9.27
CA PHE A 325 -17.53 6.17 -10.34
C PHE A 325 -18.09 4.87 -9.76
N PHE A 326 -19.27 4.45 -10.23
CA PHE A 326 -19.85 3.18 -9.82
C PHE A 326 -20.30 2.39 -11.06
N TYR A 327 -19.90 1.13 -11.10
CA TYR A 327 -20.22 0.24 -12.21
C TYR A 327 -20.26 -1.22 -11.75
N ASP A 328 -21.32 -1.93 -12.14
CA ASP A 328 -21.48 -3.37 -11.93
C ASP A 328 -21.27 -3.83 -10.47
N GLY A 329 -21.77 -3.03 -9.52
CA GLY A 329 -21.65 -3.31 -8.08
C GLY A 329 -20.32 -2.90 -7.45
N GLU A 330 -19.42 -2.28 -8.19
CA GLU A 330 -18.11 -1.84 -7.72
C GLU A 330 -18.02 -0.31 -7.71
N PHE A 331 -17.50 0.24 -6.63
CA PHE A 331 -17.34 1.68 -6.42
C PHE A 331 -15.87 2.07 -6.53
N TYR A 332 -15.59 3.08 -7.33
CA TYR A 332 -14.25 3.63 -7.57
C TYR A 332 -14.24 5.08 -7.14
N ASP A 333 -13.51 5.38 -6.09
CA ASP A 333 -13.33 6.75 -5.61
C ASP A 333 -12.09 7.41 -6.22
N ASN A 334 -12.05 8.73 -6.20
CA ASN A 334 -10.89 9.53 -6.60
C ASN A 334 -10.34 9.22 -8.01
N VAL A 335 -11.23 8.85 -8.95
CA VAL A 335 -10.89 8.61 -10.36
C VAL A 335 -10.59 9.94 -11.04
N TYR A 336 -9.47 10.04 -11.77
CA TYR A 336 -9.19 11.22 -12.58
C TYR A 336 -9.95 11.17 -13.90
N MET A 337 -10.58 12.28 -14.28
CA MET A 337 -11.35 12.40 -15.51
C MET A 337 -10.99 13.70 -16.24
N GLU A 338 -10.70 13.59 -17.53
CA GLU A 338 -10.41 14.73 -18.41
C GLU A 338 -11.03 14.58 -19.79
N VAL A 339 -11.17 15.67 -20.53
CA VAL A 339 -11.58 15.61 -21.95
C VAL A 339 -10.43 15.07 -22.79
N ARG A 340 -10.75 14.08 -23.64
CA ARG A 340 -9.80 13.47 -24.55
C ARG A 340 -9.98 14.01 -25.97
N GLY A 341 -8.85 14.38 -26.59
CA GLY A 341 -8.71 14.63 -28.05
C GLY A 341 -8.97 16.06 -28.47
N ASN A 342 -8.14 16.55 -29.40
CA ASN A 342 -8.10 17.93 -29.89
C ASN A 342 -9.37 18.37 -30.64
N THR A 343 -9.86 17.55 -31.57
CA THR A 343 -11.02 17.88 -32.41
C THR A 343 -12.32 17.52 -31.73
N SER A 344 -12.35 16.38 -31.02
CA SER A 344 -13.55 15.88 -30.30
C SER A 344 -13.87 16.70 -29.06
N ALA A 345 -12.92 17.43 -28.49
CA ALA A 345 -13.14 18.37 -27.40
C ALA A 345 -14.10 19.52 -27.75
N ARG A 346 -14.32 19.78 -29.04
CA ARG A 346 -15.21 20.82 -29.54
C ARG A 346 -16.65 20.34 -29.83
N PHE A 347 -16.88 19.03 -29.73
CA PHE A 347 -18.25 18.49 -29.94
C PHE A 347 -19.10 18.65 -28.69
N ALA A 348 -20.43 18.77 -28.88
CA ALA A 348 -21.38 18.84 -27.78
C ALA A 348 -21.33 17.61 -26.88
N LYS A 349 -21.04 16.42 -27.44
CA LYS A 349 -20.73 15.19 -26.71
C LYS A 349 -19.21 14.95 -26.77
N LYS A 350 -18.54 15.24 -25.68
CA LYS A 350 -17.08 15.07 -25.56
C LYS A 350 -16.72 13.63 -25.23
N ALA A 351 -15.56 13.19 -25.65
CA ALA A 351 -14.94 11.95 -25.19
C ALA A 351 -14.08 12.26 -23.95
N HIS A 352 -14.17 11.41 -22.94
CA HIS A 352 -13.41 11.55 -21.72
C HIS A 352 -12.41 10.40 -21.56
N ARG A 353 -11.29 10.68 -20.92
CA ARG A 353 -10.33 9.72 -20.40
C ARG A 353 -10.59 9.59 -18.92
N LEU A 354 -10.60 8.37 -18.43
CA LEU A 354 -10.68 8.03 -17.01
C LEU A 354 -9.38 7.33 -16.61
N GLU A 355 -8.77 7.77 -15.52
CA GLU A 355 -7.63 7.11 -14.89
C GLU A 355 -8.03 6.64 -13.50
N PHE A 356 -8.05 5.32 -13.33
CA PHE A 356 -8.38 4.67 -12.08
C PHE A 356 -7.14 4.59 -11.17
N ASN A 357 -7.36 4.41 -9.88
CA ASN A 357 -6.27 4.28 -8.92
C ASN A 357 -5.46 3.00 -9.17
N HIS A 358 -4.18 3.05 -8.83
CA HIS A 358 -3.28 1.91 -8.95
C HIS A 358 -3.76 0.76 -8.04
N GLY A 359 -3.87 -0.44 -8.62
CA GLY A 359 -4.38 -1.62 -7.92
C GLY A 359 -5.90 -1.77 -7.87
N HIS A 360 -6.65 -0.73 -8.30
CA HIS A 360 -8.11 -0.77 -8.40
C HIS A 360 -8.57 -0.24 -9.77
N GLU A 361 -8.09 -0.87 -10.83
CA GLU A 361 -8.46 -0.54 -12.21
C GLU A 361 -9.86 -1.07 -12.56
N LEU A 362 -10.55 -0.37 -13.47
CA LEU A 362 -11.88 -0.77 -13.95
C LEU A 362 -11.87 -2.21 -14.47
N ARG A 363 -12.72 -3.04 -13.91
CA ARG A 363 -12.99 -4.40 -14.39
C ARG A 363 -14.24 -4.38 -15.27
N HIS A 364 -14.06 -4.39 -16.57
CA HIS A 364 -15.17 -4.49 -17.52
C HIS A 364 -15.11 -5.82 -18.25
N ALA A 365 -16.16 -6.64 -18.08
CA ALA A 365 -16.38 -7.83 -18.90
C ALA A 365 -16.88 -7.38 -20.29
N GLY A 366 -15.96 -7.27 -21.25
CA GLY A 366 -16.33 -7.02 -22.65
C GLY A 366 -17.06 -8.21 -23.27
N PRO A 367 -17.66 -8.03 -24.46
CA PRO A 367 -18.27 -9.14 -25.20
C PRO A 367 -17.28 -10.29 -25.34
N GLY A 368 -17.60 -11.47 -24.79
CA GLY A 368 -16.74 -12.66 -24.79
C GLY A 368 -15.97 -12.89 -23.49
N GLY A 369 -16.30 -12.22 -22.37
CA GLY A 369 -15.80 -12.52 -21.04
C GLY A 369 -14.31 -12.17 -20.79
N ARG A 370 -13.71 -11.34 -21.65
CA ARG A 370 -12.33 -10.85 -21.45
C ARG A 370 -12.36 -9.59 -20.59
N THR A 371 -11.76 -9.66 -19.42
CA THR A 371 -11.48 -8.48 -18.59
C THR A 371 -10.47 -7.59 -19.31
N ARG A 372 -10.84 -6.36 -19.63
CA ARG A 372 -9.90 -5.36 -20.14
C ARG A 372 -9.44 -4.51 -18.94
N LYS A 373 -8.15 -4.43 -18.72
CA LYS A 373 -7.54 -3.38 -17.89
C LYS A 373 -7.51 -2.12 -18.73
N SER A 374 -8.11 -1.06 -18.27
CA SER A 374 -8.01 0.28 -18.87
C SER A 374 -6.78 0.99 -18.34
#